data_a55311c11ff18ca1899d328c3929be4c
#
_entry.id   a55311c11ff18ca1899d328c3929be4c
#
_cell.length_a   1.000
_cell.length_b   1.000
_cell.length_c   1.000
_cell.angle_alpha   90.00
_cell.angle_beta   90.00
_cell.angle_gamma   90.00
#
_symmetry.space_group_name_H-M   'P 1'
#
loop_
_entity.id
_entity.type
_entity.pdbx_description
1 polymer ?
#
loop_
_entity_poly.entity_id
_entity_poly.type
_entity_poly.pdbx_seq_one_letter_code
_entity_poly.pdbx_strand_id
1 'polypeptide(L)'
;MPETTENVSSENLSSKKDRVLTFLRIFLSIIFIAFLILKNLKNFTQIYNSLINVRTSFLSLAVLIYLLSLLAESIQWDILLRAQEIKVSQLFLFQSMMIGFFYNNILPSNIGGDLYRVLDVSKNKKASLGKNISAIFLQRFFGLISITLYFLVSSFATFKILGNSVIVISVFLAIAFLLFLMIINPRFFKIDRFFARFS
;
A
#
# COMPACT_ATOMS: atom_id res chain seq x y z
N MET A 1 -33.65 35.60 -1.28
CA MET A 1 -32.36 35.12 -1.83
C MET A 1 -31.22 35.69 -0.98
N PRO A 2 -30.74 34.96 0.04
CA PRO A 2 -29.42 35.18 0.60
C PRO A 2 -28.68 33.86 0.96
N GLU A 3 -28.68 32.82 0.09
CA GLU A 3 -28.00 31.54 0.36
C GLU A 3 -26.63 31.36 -0.35
N THR A 4 -26.24 32.29 -1.22
CA THR A 4 -25.06 32.11 -2.07
C THR A 4 -23.75 32.60 -1.44
N THR A 5 -23.79 33.46 -0.42
CA THR A 5 -22.58 34.04 0.18
C THR A 5 -21.97 33.21 1.31
N GLU A 6 -22.76 32.38 1.98
CA GLU A 6 -22.29 31.54 3.10
C GLU A 6 -21.56 30.28 2.62
N ASN A 7 -22.00 29.71 1.50
CA ASN A 7 -21.34 28.56 0.87
C ASN A 7 -19.93 28.89 0.31
N VAL A 8 -19.78 30.08 -0.29
CA VAL A 8 -18.47 30.51 -0.85
C VAL A 8 -17.43 30.79 0.26
N SER A 9 -17.87 31.25 1.42
CA SER A 9 -16.98 31.49 2.56
C SER A 9 -16.51 30.20 3.23
N SER A 10 -17.36 29.20 3.35
CA SER A 10 -17.01 27.89 3.93
C SER A 10 -16.08 27.08 3.02
N GLU A 11 -16.26 27.16 1.71
CA GLU A 11 -15.41 26.48 0.72
C GLU A 11 -14.01 27.10 0.66
N ASN A 12 -13.89 28.43 0.77
CA ASN A 12 -12.61 29.13 0.86
C ASN A 12 -11.86 28.86 2.17
N LEU A 13 -12.56 28.69 3.28
CA LEU A 13 -11.95 28.37 4.57
C LEU A 13 -11.44 26.91 4.60
N SER A 14 -12.16 25.97 3.99
CA SER A 14 -11.72 24.57 3.82
C SER A 14 -10.46 24.50 2.97
N SER A 15 -10.45 25.17 1.81
CA SER A 15 -9.28 25.23 0.91
C SER A 15 -8.04 25.85 1.55
N LYS A 16 -8.19 26.85 2.40
CA LYS A 16 -7.07 27.45 3.15
C LYS A 16 -6.52 26.51 4.22
N LYS A 17 -7.38 25.82 4.98
CA LYS A 17 -6.96 24.81 5.98
C LYS A 17 -6.20 23.67 5.33
N ASP A 18 -6.65 23.18 4.20
CA ASP A 18 -5.98 22.06 3.49
C ASP A 18 -4.61 22.47 2.97
N ARG A 19 -4.46 23.70 2.47
CA ARG A 19 -3.15 24.22 2.07
C ARG A 19 -2.19 24.37 3.25
N VAL A 20 -2.66 24.89 4.37
CA VAL A 20 -1.84 25.04 5.59
C VAL A 20 -1.41 23.67 6.12
N LEU A 21 -2.32 22.70 6.17
CA LEU A 21 -2.01 21.33 6.58
C LEU A 21 -1.00 20.67 5.65
N THR A 22 -1.13 20.87 4.34
CA THR A 22 -0.19 20.35 3.36
C THR A 22 1.19 20.99 3.52
N PHE A 23 1.23 22.31 3.68
CA PHE A 23 2.49 23.03 3.95
C PHE A 23 3.15 22.57 5.25
N LEU A 24 2.38 22.39 6.31
CA LEU A 24 2.88 21.88 7.59
C LEU A 24 3.45 20.45 7.46
N ARG A 25 2.79 19.58 6.73
CA ARG A 25 3.29 18.21 6.46
C ARG A 25 4.61 18.23 5.69
N ILE A 26 4.70 19.03 4.63
CA ILE A 26 5.93 19.16 3.84
C ILE A 26 7.06 19.72 4.71
N PHE A 27 6.78 20.76 5.49
CA PHE A 27 7.75 21.38 6.39
C PHE A 27 8.27 20.41 7.45
N LEU A 28 7.37 19.66 8.10
CA LEU A 28 7.74 18.61 9.06
C LEU A 28 8.57 17.50 8.41
N SER A 29 8.22 17.10 7.18
CA SER A 29 8.99 16.10 6.44
C SER A 29 10.40 16.59 6.13
N ILE A 30 10.55 17.83 5.72
CA ILE A 30 11.87 18.44 5.45
C ILE A 30 12.71 18.51 6.74
N ILE A 31 12.11 18.95 7.84
CA ILE A 31 12.80 18.99 9.14
C ILE A 31 13.24 17.59 9.56
N PHE A 32 12.37 16.59 9.42
CA PHE A 32 12.69 15.23 9.79
C PHE A 32 13.82 14.64 8.93
N ILE A 33 13.79 14.89 7.62
CA ILE A 33 14.87 14.49 6.70
C ILE A 33 16.18 15.20 7.06
N ALA A 34 16.14 16.50 7.31
CA ALA A 34 17.31 17.27 7.72
C ALA A 34 17.88 16.75 9.04
N PHE A 35 17.02 16.46 10.02
CA PHE A 35 17.43 15.85 11.30
C PHE A 35 18.09 14.47 11.10
N LEU A 36 17.53 13.62 10.25
CA LEU A 36 18.11 12.31 9.94
C LEU A 36 19.48 12.44 9.27
N ILE A 37 19.62 13.38 8.33
CA ILE A 37 20.91 13.65 7.67
C ILE A 37 21.93 14.15 8.69
N LEU A 38 21.58 15.17 9.47
CA LEU A 38 22.48 15.74 10.47
C LEU A 38 22.92 14.71 11.55
N LYS A 39 21.99 13.88 12.00
CA LYS A 39 22.30 12.80 12.96
C LYS A 39 23.24 11.75 12.39
N ASN A 40 23.16 11.49 11.10
CA ASN A 40 23.95 10.45 10.42
C ASN A 40 25.21 10.98 9.71
N LEU A 41 25.48 12.29 9.75
CA LEU A 41 26.66 12.85 9.11
C LEU A 41 27.98 12.18 9.56
N LYS A 42 28.07 11.79 10.83
CA LYS A 42 29.25 11.05 11.34
C LYS A 42 29.42 9.65 10.73
N ASN A 43 28.33 9.06 10.27
CA ASN A 43 28.31 7.74 9.65
C ASN A 43 28.35 7.78 8.13
N PHE A 44 28.41 8.98 7.53
CA PHE A 44 28.36 9.15 6.08
C PHE A 44 29.50 8.41 5.38
N THR A 45 30.70 8.45 5.95
CA THR A 45 31.85 7.70 5.43
C THR A 45 31.62 6.19 5.47
N GLN A 46 30.97 5.68 6.53
CA GLN A 46 30.63 4.25 6.63
C GLN A 46 29.58 3.85 5.60
N ILE A 47 28.56 4.69 5.41
CA ILE A 47 27.51 4.48 4.39
C ILE A 47 28.14 4.47 3.00
N TYR A 48 29.00 5.44 2.70
CA TYR A 48 29.70 5.55 1.44
C TYR A 48 30.60 4.34 1.17
N ASN A 49 31.40 3.94 2.16
CA ASN A 49 32.24 2.76 2.04
C ASN A 49 31.43 1.47 1.88
N SER A 50 30.27 1.37 2.55
CA SER A 50 29.37 0.23 2.38
C SER A 50 28.79 0.17 0.97
N LEU A 51 28.44 1.31 0.38
CA LEU A 51 27.92 1.39 -0.99
C LEU A 51 28.96 1.02 -2.04
N ILE A 52 30.22 1.48 -1.87
CA ILE A 52 31.30 1.15 -2.82
C ILE A 52 31.71 -0.32 -2.73
N ASN A 53 31.68 -0.88 -1.51
CA ASN A 53 32.10 -2.27 -1.27
C ASN A 53 30.97 -3.28 -1.50
N VAL A 54 29.81 -2.86 -2.01
CA VAL A 54 28.74 -3.79 -2.38
C VAL A 54 29.23 -4.72 -3.48
N ARG A 55 29.15 -6.01 -3.22
CA ARG A 55 29.44 -7.02 -4.27
C ARG A 55 28.38 -6.94 -5.36
N THR A 56 28.79 -6.56 -6.55
CA THR A 56 27.90 -6.37 -7.71
C THR A 56 27.04 -7.59 -8.01
N SER A 57 27.55 -8.80 -7.73
CA SER A 57 26.81 -10.05 -7.90
C SER A 57 25.57 -10.13 -7.00
N PHE A 58 25.68 -9.69 -5.73
CA PHE A 58 24.50 -9.67 -4.84
C PHE A 58 23.51 -8.58 -5.24
N LEU A 59 24.00 -7.43 -5.71
CA LEU A 59 23.13 -6.37 -6.22
C LEU A 59 22.36 -6.84 -7.46
N SER A 60 23.05 -7.46 -8.41
CA SER A 60 22.40 -8.02 -9.61
C SER A 60 21.36 -9.07 -9.26
N LEU A 61 21.68 -9.96 -8.32
CA LEU A 61 20.75 -10.99 -7.84
C LEU A 61 19.53 -10.35 -7.15
N ALA A 62 19.73 -9.32 -6.33
CA ALA A 62 18.63 -8.62 -5.67
C ALA A 62 17.70 -7.94 -6.70
N VAL A 63 18.26 -7.29 -7.71
CA VAL A 63 17.47 -6.69 -8.81
C VAL A 63 16.70 -7.77 -9.58
N LEU A 64 17.32 -8.90 -9.88
CA LEU A 64 16.67 -10.01 -10.57
C LEU A 64 15.49 -10.55 -9.75
N ILE A 65 15.70 -10.84 -8.47
CA ILE A 65 14.65 -11.32 -7.57
C ILE A 65 13.52 -10.30 -7.47
N TYR A 66 13.85 -9.01 -7.40
CA TYR A 66 12.85 -7.94 -7.38
C TYR A 66 12.00 -7.92 -8.65
N LEU A 67 12.62 -8.02 -9.84
CA LEU A 67 11.88 -8.08 -11.10
C LEU A 67 10.99 -9.33 -11.19
N LEU A 68 11.48 -10.47 -10.72
CA LEU A 68 10.68 -11.70 -10.66
C LEU A 68 9.49 -11.54 -9.70
N SER A 69 9.65 -10.86 -8.58
CA SER A 69 8.54 -10.59 -7.65
C SER A 69 7.47 -9.69 -8.29
N LEU A 70 7.87 -8.66 -9.05
CA LEU A 70 6.94 -7.81 -9.81
C LEU A 70 6.19 -8.61 -10.89
N LEU A 71 6.89 -9.51 -11.57
CA LEU A 71 6.26 -10.39 -12.55
C LEU A 71 5.23 -11.31 -11.88
N ALA A 72 5.58 -11.95 -10.77
CA ALA A 72 4.66 -12.79 -10.01
C ALA A 72 3.42 -12.01 -9.51
N GLU A 73 3.62 -10.79 -9.03
CA GLU A 73 2.53 -9.90 -8.61
C GLU A 73 1.63 -9.50 -9.78
N SER A 74 2.19 -9.27 -10.97
CA SER A 74 1.40 -8.96 -12.17
C SER A 74 0.60 -10.17 -12.67
N ILE A 75 1.14 -11.39 -12.53
CA ILE A 75 0.42 -12.64 -12.83
C ILE A 75 -0.73 -12.84 -11.85
N GLN A 76 -0.51 -12.61 -10.57
CA GLN A 76 -1.57 -12.68 -9.56
C GLN A 76 -2.70 -11.70 -9.90
N TRP A 77 -2.38 -10.49 -10.31
CA TRP A 77 -3.38 -9.51 -10.72
C TRP A 77 -4.15 -9.94 -11.98
N ASP A 78 -3.48 -10.51 -12.97
CA ASP A 78 -4.12 -11.09 -14.16
C ASP A 78 -5.15 -12.19 -13.80
N ILE A 79 -4.76 -13.09 -12.90
CA ILE A 79 -5.66 -14.17 -12.42
C ILE A 79 -6.92 -13.57 -11.78
N LEU A 80 -6.77 -12.56 -10.93
CA LEU A 80 -7.88 -11.90 -10.26
C LEU A 80 -8.79 -11.14 -11.23
N LEU A 81 -8.23 -10.51 -12.26
CA LEU A 81 -8.99 -9.84 -13.31
C LEU A 81 -9.74 -10.84 -14.19
N ARG A 82 -9.10 -11.95 -14.57
CA ARG A 82 -9.74 -13.02 -15.36
C ARG A 82 -10.89 -13.69 -14.60
N ALA A 83 -10.77 -13.86 -13.29
CA ALA A 83 -11.85 -14.36 -12.44
C ALA A 83 -13.09 -13.43 -12.46
N GLN A 84 -12.92 -12.17 -12.85
CA GLN A 84 -13.98 -11.19 -13.03
C GLN A 84 -14.33 -10.93 -14.50
N GLU A 85 -13.90 -11.84 -15.41
CA GLU A 85 -14.13 -11.78 -16.86
C GLU A 85 -13.41 -10.62 -17.56
N ILE A 86 -12.42 -9.99 -16.91
CA ILE A 86 -11.61 -8.93 -17.50
C ILE A 86 -10.36 -9.55 -18.10
N LYS A 87 -10.24 -9.51 -19.42
CA LYS A 87 -9.09 -10.03 -20.17
C LYS A 87 -8.14 -8.89 -20.55
N VAL A 88 -6.94 -8.91 -20.00
CA VAL A 88 -5.88 -7.94 -20.28
C VAL A 88 -4.60 -8.70 -20.63
N SER A 89 -3.77 -8.16 -21.51
CA SER A 89 -2.49 -8.79 -21.82
C SER A 89 -1.53 -8.69 -20.62
N GLN A 90 -0.78 -9.75 -20.36
CA GLN A 90 0.19 -9.82 -19.27
C GLN A 90 1.24 -8.70 -19.35
N LEU A 91 1.70 -8.39 -20.57
CA LEU A 91 2.68 -7.33 -20.79
C LEU A 91 2.13 -5.96 -20.39
N PHE A 92 0.86 -5.67 -20.72
CA PHE A 92 0.22 -4.41 -20.31
C PHE A 92 0.09 -4.31 -18.79
N LEU A 93 -0.30 -5.40 -18.13
CA LEU A 93 -0.40 -5.43 -16.66
C LEU A 93 0.97 -5.22 -15.99
N PHE A 94 2.00 -5.86 -16.52
CA PHE A 94 3.36 -5.68 -16.02
C PHE A 94 3.85 -4.24 -16.19
N GLN A 95 3.62 -3.62 -17.37
CA GLN A 95 3.95 -2.21 -17.61
C GLN A 95 3.19 -1.28 -16.67
N SER A 96 1.88 -1.48 -16.54
CA SER A 96 1.04 -0.69 -15.63
C SER A 96 1.50 -0.82 -14.17
N MET A 97 1.96 -2.01 -13.79
CA MET A 97 2.52 -2.26 -12.46
C MET A 97 3.83 -1.52 -12.25
N MET A 98 4.76 -1.56 -13.21
CA MET A 98 6.03 -0.82 -13.15
C MET A 98 5.81 0.68 -12.96
N ILE A 99 4.85 1.25 -13.72
CA ILE A 99 4.48 2.65 -13.58
C ILE A 99 3.83 2.92 -12.22
N GLY A 100 2.96 2.03 -11.76
CA GLY A 100 2.35 2.10 -10.42
C GLY A 100 3.40 2.11 -9.31
N PHE A 101 4.43 1.28 -9.40
CA PHE A 101 5.57 1.29 -8.49
C PHE A 101 6.32 2.63 -8.48
N PHE A 102 6.54 3.20 -9.64
CA PHE A 102 7.14 4.53 -9.75
C PHE A 102 6.32 5.58 -9.00
N TYR A 103 5.01 5.59 -9.18
CA TYR A 103 4.12 6.49 -8.45
C TYR A 103 4.14 6.24 -6.94
N ASN A 104 4.19 5.00 -6.48
CA ASN A 104 4.29 4.68 -5.05
C ASN A 104 5.58 5.19 -4.41
N ASN A 105 6.68 5.29 -5.17
CA ASN A 105 7.94 5.82 -4.67
C ASN A 105 7.99 7.36 -4.63
N ILE A 106 7.20 8.05 -5.46
CA ILE A 106 7.19 9.53 -5.52
C ILE A 106 6.08 10.09 -4.65
N LEU A 107 4.90 9.46 -4.65
CA LEU A 107 3.76 9.94 -3.87
C LEU A 107 3.90 9.52 -2.39
N PRO A 108 3.55 10.39 -1.44
CA PRO A 108 3.66 10.09 -0.01
C PRO A 108 2.65 9.04 0.48
N SER A 109 1.97 8.36 -0.43
CA SER A 109 1.04 7.28 -0.10
C SER A 109 1.22 6.09 -1.04
N ASN A 110 1.27 4.88 -0.49
CA ASN A 110 1.30 3.62 -1.25
C ASN A 110 0.00 3.37 -2.04
N ILE A 111 -0.99 4.25 -1.93
CA ILE A 111 -2.28 4.16 -2.62
C ILE A 111 -2.18 4.73 -4.04
N GLY A 112 -1.24 5.66 -4.30
CA GLY A 112 -1.13 6.35 -5.58
C GLY A 112 -0.86 5.42 -6.75
N GLY A 113 0.01 4.46 -6.60
CA GLY A 113 0.31 3.46 -7.63
C GLY A 113 -0.84 2.48 -7.84
N ASP A 114 -1.54 2.08 -6.80
CA ASP A 114 -2.72 1.22 -6.92
C ASP A 114 -3.85 1.96 -7.64
N LEU A 115 -4.06 3.23 -7.32
CA LEU A 115 -5.03 4.08 -8.02
C LEU A 115 -4.67 4.22 -9.51
N TYR A 116 -3.38 4.45 -9.83
CA TYR A 116 -2.92 4.48 -11.21
C TYR A 116 -3.28 3.16 -11.94
N ARG A 117 -2.95 2.01 -11.38
CA ARG A 117 -3.24 0.68 -11.93
C ARG A 117 -4.74 0.48 -12.19
N VAL A 118 -5.59 0.88 -11.24
CA VAL A 118 -7.06 0.83 -11.40
C VAL A 118 -7.50 1.68 -12.59
N LEU A 119 -7.05 2.93 -12.65
CA LEU A 119 -7.45 3.87 -13.68
C LEU A 119 -6.93 3.45 -15.07
N ASP A 120 -5.69 2.97 -15.15
CA ASP A 120 -5.05 2.56 -16.39
C ASP A 120 -5.79 1.38 -17.04
N VAL A 121 -6.09 0.32 -16.28
CA VAL A 121 -6.87 -0.82 -16.80
C VAL A 121 -8.31 -0.42 -17.11
N SER A 122 -8.95 0.36 -16.25
CA SER A 122 -10.35 0.74 -16.46
C SER A 122 -10.53 1.64 -17.68
N LYS A 123 -9.62 2.59 -17.90
CA LYS A 123 -9.64 3.52 -19.02
C LYS A 123 -9.29 2.85 -20.35
N ASN A 124 -8.18 2.09 -20.38
CA ASN A 124 -7.64 1.53 -21.60
C ASN A 124 -8.32 0.22 -22.03
N LYS A 125 -8.89 -0.53 -21.11
CA LYS A 125 -9.53 -1.83 -21.36
C LYS A 125 -11.05 -1.81 -21.13
N LYS A 126 -11.64 -0.63 -20.91
CA LYS A 126 -13.07 -0.45 -20.64
C LYS A 126 -13.60 -1.37 -19.53
N ALA A 127 -12.74 -1.66 -18.56
CA ALA A 127 -13.09 -2.50 -17.43
C ALA A 127 -13.83 -1.70 -16.37
N SER A 128 -14.77 -2.33 -15.66
CA SER A 128 -15.46 -1.70 -14.55
C SER A 128 -14.49 -1.31 -13.45
N LEU A 129 -14.54 -0.05 -13.03
CA LEU A 129 -13.72 0.47 -11.92
C LEU A 129 -13.89 -0.38 -10.66
N GLY A 130 -15.13 -0.71 -10.28
CA GLY A 130 -15.42 -1.50 -9.10
C GLY A 130 -14.80 -2.89 -9.14
N LYS A 131 -14.88 -3.58 -10.28
CA LYS A 131 -14.26 -4.89 -10.46
C LYS A 131 -12.72 -4.80 -10.32
N ASN A 132 -12.10 -3.79 -10.91
CA ASN A 132 -10.66 -3.62 -10.84
C ASN A 132 -10.17 -3.22 -9.43
N ILE A 133 -10.90 -2.35 -8.73
CA ILE A 133 -10.64 -2.04 -7.31
C ILE A 133 -10.72 -3.32 -6.47
N SER A 134 -11.74 -4.16 -6.68
CA SER A 134 -11.89 -5.43 -5.96
C SER A 134 -10.72 -6.37 -6.22
N ALA A 135 -10.20 -6.44 -7.45
CA ALA A 135 -9.04 -7.27 -7.77
C ALA A 135 -7.79 -6.81 -7.01
N ILE A 136 -7.50 -5.51 -6.99
CA ILE A 136 -6.36 -4.96 -6.25
C ILE A 136 -6.53 -5.14 -4.75
N PHE A 137 -7.74 -4.96 -4.23
CA PHE A 137 -8.04 -5.21 -2.82
C PHE A 137 -7.79 -6.67 -2.43
N LEU A 138 -8.26 -7.64 -3.24
CA LEU A 138 -7.99 -9.06 -3.04
C LEU A 138 -6.49 -9.37 -3.11
N GLN A 139 -5.76 -8.75 -4.02
CA GLN A 139 -4.31 -8.89 -4.12
C GLN A 139 -3.61 -8.46 -2.82
N ARG A 140 -3.97 -7.32 -2.27
CA ARG A 140 -3.46 -6.83 -0.97
C ARG A 140 -3.81 -7.79 0.18
N PHE A 141 -4.99 -8.34 0.13
CA PHE A 141 -5.43 -9.32 1.12
C PHE A 141 -4.63 -10.62 1.10
N PHE A 142 -4.40 -11.18 -0.07
CA PHE A 142 -3.51 -12.35 -0.20
C PHE A 142 -2.09 -12.04 0.28
N GLY A 143 -1.61 -10.82 0.05
CA GLY A 143 -0.34 -10.34 0.63
C GLY A 143 -0.34 -10.38 2.16
N LEU A 144 -1.39 -9.89 2.81
CA LEU A 144 -1.53 -9.95 4.27
C LEU A 144 -1.57 -11.38 4.80
N ILE A 145 -2.32 -12.28 4.14
CA ILE A 145 -2.33 -13.71 4.51
C ILE A 145 -0.91 -14.30 4.41
N SER A 146 -0.21 -14.04 3.32
CA SER A 146 1.15 -14.55 3.10
C SER A 146 2.12 -14.07 4.17
N ILE A 147 2.09 -12.77 4.52
CA ILE A 147 2.92 -12.21 5.60
C ILE A 147 2.57 -12.87 6.94
N THR A 148 1.29 -13.06 7.23
CA THR A 148 0.83 -13.69 8.47
C THR A 148 1.32 -15.14 8.58
N LEU A 149 1.19 -15.92 7.50
CA LEU A 149 1.67 -17.29 7.45
C LEU A 149 3.19 -17.36 7.61
N TYR A 150 3.91 -16.50 6.89
CA TYR A 150 5.36 -16.42 7.01
C TYR A 150 5.81 -16.06 8.43
N PHE A 151 5.12 -15.12 9.07
CA PHE A 151 5.37 -14.75 10.46
C PHE A 151 5.11 -15.92 11.41
N LEU A 152 4.00 -16.65 11.25
CA LEU A 152 3.68 -17.82 12.08
C LEU A 152 4.76 -18.89 11.97
N VAL A 153 5.17 -19.24 10.75
CA VAL A 153 6.23 -20.22 10.53
C VAL A 153 7.55 -19.76 11.14
N SER A 154 7.93 -18.50 10.93
CA SER A 154 9.17 -17.93 11.50
C SER A 154 9.13 -17.85 13.02
N SER A 155 7.96 -17.64 13.62
CA SER A 155 7.77 -17.59 15.07
C SER A 155 8.15 -18.91 15.74
N PHE A 156 7.83 -20.05 15.13
CA PHE A 156 8.23 -21.37 15.61
C PHE A 156 9.75 -21.52 15.67
N ALA A 157 10.45 -21.01 14.66
CA ALA A 157 11.92 -21.08 14.62
C ALA A 157 12.60 -20.12 15.61
N THR A 158 11.95 -18.99 15.92
CA THR A 158 12.58 -17.89 16.66
C THR A 158 11.99 -17.69 18.07
N PHE A 159 11.08 -18.58 18.50
CA PHE A 159 10.38 -18.45 19.79
C PHE A 159 11.32 -18.27 20.99
N LYS A 160 12.48 -18.96 20.98
CA LYS A 160 13.50 -18.85 22.03
C LYS A 160 14.17 -17.47 22.11
N ILE A 161 14.15 -16.71 21.01
CA ILE A 161 14.86 -15.42 20.89
C ILE A 161 13.89 -14.24 21.16
N LEU A 162 12.67 -14.32 20.66
CA LEU A 162 11.70 -13.22 20.69
C LEU A 162 10.76 -13.23 21.90
N GLY A 163 10.63 -14.36 22.60
CA GLY A 163 9.82 -14.46 23.83
C GLY A 163 8.41 -13.89 23.65
N ASN A 164 8.00 -13.05 24.61
CA ASN A 164 6.65 -12.47 24.65
C ASN A 164 6.29 -11.59 23.45
N SER A 165 7.26 -11.04 22.73
CA SER A 165 7.01 -10.20 21.55
C SER A 165 6.29 -10.97 20.43
N VAL A 166 6.56 -12.26 20.31
CA VAL A 166 5.86 -13.15 19.33
C VAL A 166 4.37 -13.18 19.61
N ILE A 167 3.98 -13.27 20.88
CA ILE A 167 2.58 -13.34 21.30
C ILE A 167 1.86 -12.04 20.92
N VAL A 168 2.47 -10.88 21.20
CA VAL A 168 1.87 -9.57 20.90
C VAL A 168 1.64 -9.41 19.39
N ILE A 169 2.63 -9.75 18.58
CA ILE A 169 2.53 -9.63 17.10
C ILE A 169 1.50 -10.63 16.55
N SER A 170 1.47 -11.88 17.07
CA SER A 170 0.49 -12.90 16.67
C SER A 170 -0.94 -12.46 17.00
N VAL A 171 -1.17 -11.88 18.16
CA VAL A 171 -2.47 -11.33 18.56
C VAL A 171 -2.87 -10.18 17.64
N PHE A 172 -1.95 -9.26 17.33
CA PHE A 172 -2.22 -8.15 16.42
C PHE A 172 -2.61 -8.63 15.01
N LEU A 173 -1.89 -9.60 14.46
CA LEU A 173 -2.20 -10.21 13.16
C LEU A 173 -3.51 -10.97 13.17
N ALA A 174 -3.82 -11.69 14.25
CA ALA A 174 -5.10 -12.38 14.41
C ALA A 174 -6.27 -11.39 14.46
N ILE A 175 -6.12 -10.27 15.15
CA ILE A 175 -7.13 -9.19 15.19
C ILE A 175 -7.31 -8.58 13.80
N ALA A 176 -6.22 -8.27 13.08
CA ALA A 176 -6.28 -7.73 11.73
C ALA A 176 -6.99 -8.70 10.77
N PHE A 177 -6.73 -10.01 10.90
CA PHE A 177 -7.38 -11.05 10.12
C PHE A 177 -8.88 -11.17 10.45
N LEU A 178 -9.24 -11.11 11.72
CA LEU A 178 -10.64 -11.13 12.15
C LEU A 178 -11.41 -9.91 11.66
N LEU A 179 -10.84 -8.71 11.79
CA LEU A 179 -11.43 -7.48 11.25
C LEU A 179 -11.65 -7.57 9.74
N PHE A 180 -10.73 -8.18 9.05
CA PHE A 180 -10.86 -8.40 7.63
C PHE A 180 -11.99 -9.41 7.28
N LEU A 181 -12.09 -10.53 7.99
CA LEU A 181 -13.20 -11.46 7.82
C LEU A 181 -14.56 -10.79 8.09
N MET A 182 -14.60 -9.84 9.04
CA MET A 182 -15.79 -9.02 9.31
C MET A 182 -16.18 -8.16 8.09
N ILE A 183 -15.20 -7.57 7.41
CA ILE A 183 -15.44 -6.73 6.22
C ILE A 183 -15.97 -7.56 5.04
N ILE A 184 -15.42 -8.77 4.84
CA ILE A 184 -15.84 -9.65 3.72
C ILE A 184 -17.22 -10.27 3.95
N ASN A 185 -17.56 -10.56 5.18
CA ASN A 185 -18.83 -11.22 5.49
C ASN A 185 -19.71 -10.39 6.43
N PRO A 186 -20.31 -9.30 5.93
CA PRO A 186 -21.16 -8.41 6.75
C PRO A 186 -22.35 -9.15 7.37
N ARG A 187 -22.79 -10.29 6.81
CA ARG A 187 -23.87 -11.11 7.37
C ARG A 187 -23.50 -11.79 8.69
N PHE A 188 -22.22 -12.09 8.92
CA PHE A 188 -21.77 -12.70 10.18
C PHE A 188 -21.98 -11.78 11.37
N PHE A 189 -21.89 -10.45 11.18
CA PHE A 189 -21.99 -9.46 12.25
C PHE A 189 -23.25 -8.60 12.25
N LYS A 190 -24.25 -8.89 11.38
CA LYS A 190 -25.49 -8.08 11.29
C LYS A 190 -25.23 -6.56 11.13
N ILE A 191 -24.14 -6.18 10.49
CA ILE A 191 -23.75 -4.79 10.24
C ILE A 191 -24.81 -4.08 9.40
N ASP A 192 -25.55 -4.83 8.58
CA ASP A 192 -26.70 -4.32 7.82
C ASP A 192 -27.75 -3.62 8.72
N ARG A 193 -27.93 -4.08 9.98
CA ARG A 193 -28.82 -3.42 10.93
C ARG A 193 -28.26 -2.15 11.55
N PHE A 194 -26.94 -2.02 11.58
CA PHE A 194 -26.29 -0.83 12.11
C PHE A 194 -26.34 0.32 11.10
N PHE A 195 -26.07 0.03 9.83
CA PHE A 195 -26.15 1.04 8.76
C PHE A 195 -27.59 1.41 8.40
N ALA A 196 -28.54 0.47 8.45
CA ALA A 196 -29.97 0.77 8.24
C ALA A 196 -30.58 1.69 9.32
N ARG A 197 -29.87 1.96 10.41
CA ARG A 197 -30.32 2.87 11.48
C ARG A 197 -29.84 4.31 11.26
N PHE A 198 -28.95 4.53 10.31
CA PHE A 198 -28.37 5.84 9.94
C PHE A 198 -28.72 6.29 8.52
N SER A 199 -29.50 5.51 7.76
CA SER A 199 -30.13 5.85 6.50
C SER A 199 -31.61 6.14 6.71
#